data_99c40d99b6435a9621c4cb105d66e321
#
_entry.id   99c40d99b6435a9621c4cb105d66e321
#
_cell.length_a   1.000
_cell.length_b   1.000
_cell.length_c   1.000
_cell.angle_alpha   90.00
_cell.angle_beta   90.00
_cell.angle_gamma   90.00
#
_symmetry.space_group_name_H-M   'P 1'
#
loop_
_entity.id
_entity.type
_entity.pdbx_description
1 polymer ?
#
loop_
_entity_poly.entity_id
_entity_poly.type
_entity_poly.pdbx_seq_one_letter_code
_entity_poly.pdbx_strand_id
1 'polypeptide(L)'
;MPSVVTTSPRARVATSAGNSSSSTRAPPPPSNSSIEDKFFWTYTEEPHRSRRQAIIKAHPEVTKLCGIEPLTKYVVLGVVSLQVACAYLLRNTPILSWRFLLTGYVIGATANQNLFLAIHEISHNLAFKSPFANRLLAIFANLPIGIPYSAAFRPYHLTHHKSLGVASLDTDLPTALEAFFLDSVLGKAFFCTFQILFYAIRPMFIYSPPFTSIHLLNIIVQFTFDYCLYKLCDSSIQPICYLILSSFLAGSLHPCAGHFIAEHYFFSKTGAGTESIEELRRQKSGDKQTIAKPAGDVLANLPPPETYSYYGPLNILTYNVGLHNEHHDFPAVPWTSLPTLHNIAKEFYEPLPSHRSWVWVIYTFILDSNVGLWCRVKRAEGGRIVGGGGAVGSGVDGGGWKESEIQN
;
A
#
# COMPACT_ATOMS: atom_id res chain seq x y z
N MET A 1 75.17 16.40 1.60
CA MET A 1 75.06 17.75 2.18
C MET A 1 73.65 17.88 2.74
N PRO A 2 73.49 18.55 3.87
CA PRO A 2 72.67 17.96 4.93
C PRO A 2 71.17 18.46 4.96
N SER A 3 70.32 17.60 5.43
CA SER A 3 68.95 17.79 5.80
C SER A 3 68.78 18.67 7.05
N VAL A 4 67.89 19.62 6.99
CA VAL A 4 67.47 20.41 8.14
C VAL A 4 66.12 19.82 8.66
N VAL A 5 66.16 19.34 9.88
CA VAL A 5 65.02 18.92 10.68
C VAL A 5 64.53 20.16 11.44
N THR A 6 63.25 20.52 11.23
CA THR A 6 62.55 21.50 12.09
C THR A 6 61.47 20.80 12.90
N THR A 7 61.65 20.79 14.21
CA THR A 7 60.71 20.31 15.23
C THR A 7 59.63 21.36 15.49
N SER A 8 58.35 20.91 15.45
CA SER A 8 57.20 21.72 15.86
C SER A 8 56.69 21.27 17.25
N PRO A 9 56.21 22.18 18.11
CA PRO A 9 55.91 21.87 19.51
C PRO A 9 54.53 21.22 19.70
N ARG A 10 54.48 20.25 20.58
CA ARG A 10 53.30 19.58 21.10
C ARG A 10 52.38 20.56 21.82
N ALA A 11 51.13 20.72 21.33
CA ALA A 11 50.04 21.33 22.09
C ALA A 11 49.39 20.28 23.02
N ARG A 12 49.24 20.64 24.30
CA ARG A 12 48.56 19.86 25.32
C ARG A 12 47.07 19.87 25.04
N VAL A 13 46.48 18.69 24.96
CA VAL A 13 45.01 18.51 24.95
C VAL A 13 44.53 18.58 26.39
N ALA A 14 43.71 19.57 26.69
CA ALA A 14 42.95 19.65 27.93
C ALA A 14 41.66 18.83 27.77
N THR A 15 41.54 17.79 28.57
CA THR A 15 40.30 17.00 28.74
C THR A 15 39.30 17.82 29.54
N SER A 16 38.25 18.33 28.91
CA SER A 16 37.04 18.76 29.59
C SER A 16 35.94 17.77 29.25
N ALA A 17 35.57 16.91 30.20
CA ALA A 17 34.38 16.11 30.16
C ALA A 17 33.17 17.02 30.33
N GLY A 18 32.53 17.36 29.21
CA GLY A 18 31.23 18.01 29.17
C GLY A 18 30.17 17.01 28.72
N ASN A 19 29.41 16.45 29.65
CA ASN A 19 28.19 15.70 29.40
C ASN A 19 27.16 16.67 28.80
N SER A 20 27.04 16.74 27.47
CA SER A 20 25.89 17.35 26.81
C SER A 20 25.01 16.24 26.26
N SER A 21 24.05 15.80 27.10
CA SER A 21 22.87 15.10 26.62
C SER A 21 22.07 16.07 25.75
N SER A 22 22.29 16.06 24.45
CA SER A 22 21.42 16.72 23.49
C SER A 22 20.11 15.90 23.43
N SER A 23 19.15 16.27 24.27
CA SER A 23 17.75 15.91 24.05
C SER A 23 17.35 16.60 22.75
N THR A 24 17.30 15.86 21.65
CA THR A 24 16.63 16.29 20.43
C THR A 24 15.13 16.40 20.71
N ARG A 25 14.75 17.57 21.23
CA ARG A 25 13.36 17.94 21.41
C ARG A 25 12.79 18.09 20.01
N ALA A 26 11.82 17.21 19.67
CA ALA A 26 11.07 17.35 18.42
C ALA A 26 10.52 18.79 18.31
N PRO A 27 10.53 19.39 17.11
CA PRO A 27 9.95 20.71 16.92
C PRO A 27 8.48 20.68 17.39
N PRO A 28 7.98 21.75 18.03
CA PRO A 28 6.58 21.84 18.42
C PRO A 28 5.70 21.72 17.18
N PRO A 29 4.53 21.09 17.28
CA PRO A 29 3.56 21.06 16.20
C PRO A 29 3.20 22.50 15.78
N PRO A 30 2.91 22.74 14.48
CA PRO A 30 2.55 24.06 14.01
C PRO A 30 1.36 24.62 14.79
N SER A 31 1.47 25.83 15.29
CA SER A 31 0.58 26.48 16.24
C SER A 31 -0.66 27.13 15.62
N ASN A 32 -1.26 26.52 14.62
CA ASN A 32 -2.59 26.85 14.13
C ASN A 32 -3.36 25.56 13.95
N SER A 33 -4.60 25.49 14.47
CA SER A 33 -5.52 24.38 14.29
C SER A 33 -5.92 24.24 12.81
N SER A 34 -4.96 23.82 12.01
CA SER A 34 -5.14 23.55 10.59
C SER A 34 -5.84 22.20 10.43
N ILE A 35 -6.51 22.02 9.31
CA ILE A 35 -7.12 20.74 8.92
C ILE A 35 -6.11 19.59 9.04
N GLU A 36 -4.81 19.84 8.80
CA GLU A 36 -3.72 18.87 8.93
C GLU A 36 -3.54 18.33 10.36
N ASP A 37 -3.89 19.09 11.40
CA ASP A 37 -3.73 18.65 12.80
C ASP A 37 -4.70 17.53 13.21
N LYS A 38 -5.72 17.25 12.42
CA LYS A 38 -6.65 16.16 12.65
C LYS A 38 -6.07 14.78 12.35
N PHE A 39 -5.07 14.68 11.51
CA PHE A 39 -4.39 13.41 11.23
C PHE A 39 -3.53 12.96 12.41
N PHE A 40 -3.28 11.66 12.51
CA PHE A 40 -2.36 11.13 13.48
C PHE A 40 -0.91 11.31 13.01
N TRP A 41 -0.24 12.36 13.55
CA TRP A 41 1.16 12.63 13.24
C TRP A 41 2.08 11.81 14.15
N THR A 42 3.09 11.15 13.56
CA THR A 42 4.14 10.43 14.27
C THR A 42 5.52 10.91 13.84
N TYR A 43 6.51 10.73 14.74
CA TYR A 43 7.92 11.01 14.51
C TYR A 43 8.76 9.72 14.57
N THR A 44 8.11 8.56 14.66
CA THR A 44 8.77 7.26 14.65
C THR A 44 8.93 6.75 13.22
N GLU A 45 9.89 5.86 13.01
CA GLU A 45 9.95 5.06 11.79
C GLU A 45 8.70 4.18 11.66
N GLU A 46 8.38 3.78 10.43
CA GLU A 46 7.30 2.84 10.18
C GLU A 46 7.58 1.47 10.85
N PRO A 47 6.56 0.75 11.31
CA PRO A 47 6.75 -0.44 12.14
C PRO A 47 7.27 -1.66 11.36
N HIS A 48 7.12 -1.69 10.04
CA HIS A 48 7.44 -2.87 9.23
C HIS A 48 8.92 -3.20 9.21
N ARG A 49 9.78 -2.18 9.15
CA ARG A 49 11.23 -2.38 9.13
C ARG A 49 11.73 -3.02 10.42
N SER A 50 11.32 -2.50 11.56
CA SER A 50 11.73 -3.02 12.88
C SER A 50 11.17 -4.43 13.12
N ARG A 51 9.89 -4.65 12.78
CA ARG A 51 9.25 -5.96 12.89
C ARG A 51 9.90 -7.00 11.98
N ARG A 52 10.17 -6.67 10.72
CA ARG A 52 10.93 -7.54 9.79
C ARG A 52 12.29 -7.95 10.37
N GLN A 53 13.06 -7.01 10.92
CA GLN A 53 14.36 -7.31 11.52
C GLN A 53 14.23 -8.26 12.73
N ALA A 54 13.22 -8.04 13.57
CA ALA A 54 12.93 -8.90 14.71
C ALA A 54 12.52 -10.31 14.26
N ILE A 55 11.67 -10.42 13.25
CA ILE A 55 11.25 -11.70 12.67
C ILE A 55 12.45 -12.45 12.05
N ILE A 56 13.28 -11.80 11.25
CA ILE A 56 14.47 -12.45 10.66
C ILE A 56 15.44 -12.94 11.75
N LYS A 57 15.56 -12.21 12.85
CA LYS A 57 16.40 -12.62 13.97
C LYS A 57 15.82 -13.85 14.70
N ALA A 58 14.51 -13.93 14.87
CA ALA A 58 13.84 -15.03 15.54
C ALA A 58 13.67 -16.26 14.61
N HIS A 59 13.38 -16.02 13.34
CA HIS A 59 13.01 -17.00 12.31
C HIS A 59 13.80 -16.75 11.01
N PRO A 60 15.11 -17.00 10.95
CA PRO A 60 15.91 -16.72 9.76
C PRO A 60 15.45 -17.49 8.51
N GLU A 61 14.74 -18.60 8.69
CA GLU A 61 14.15 -19.41 7.62
C GLU A 61 13.10 -18.66 6.78
N VAL A 62 12.49 -17.59 7.30
CA VAL A 62 11.49 -16.80 6.54
C VAL A 62 12.09 -16.19 5.28
N THR A 63 13.39 -15.93 5.25
CA THR A 63 14.07 -15.40 4.06
C THR A 63 14.03 -16.35 2.86
N LYS A 64 13.85 -17.66 3.10
CA LYS A 64 13.72 -18.69 2.06
C LYS A 64 12.36 -18.66 1.37
N LEU A 65 11.38 -17.95 1.94
CA LEU A 65 10.06 -17.77 1.33
C LEU A 65 10.08 -16.71 0.22
N CYS A 66 11.10 -15.85 0.18
CA CYS A 66 11.27 -14.87 -0.88
C CYS A 66 11.51 -15.57 -2.22
N GLY A 67 10.82 -15.13 -3.27
CA GLY A 67 11.01 -15.76 -4.56
C GLY A 67 9.96 -15.40 -5.60
N ILE A 68 9.83 -16.27 -6.58
CA ILE A 68 8.95 -16.08 -7.72
C ILE A 68 7.80 -17.07 -7.62
N GLU A 69 6.58 -16.57 -7.92
CA GLU A 69 5.37 -17.38 -7.98
C GLU A 69 4.87 -17.54 -9.42
N PRO A 70 5.17 -18.68 -10.06
CA PRO A 70 4.75 -18.91 -11.44
C PRO A 70 3.23 -19.02 -11.61
N LEU A 71 2.47 -19.32 -10.55
CA LEU A 71 1.02 -19.45 -10.61
C LEU A 71 0.36 -18.13 -10.98
N THR A 72 0.94 -17.00 -10.58
CA THR A 72 0.44 -15.65 -10.87
C THR A 72 0.11 -15.46 -12.34
N LYS A 73 1.01 -15.87 -13.26
CA LYS A 73 0.79 -15.70 -14.71
C LYS A 73 -0.37 -16.53 -15.24
N TYR A 74 -0.62 -17.70 -14.68
CA TYR A 74 -1.73 -18.58 -15.12
C TYR A 74 -3.07 -18.05 -14.59
N VAL A 75 -3.10 -17.55 -13.37
CA VAL A 75 -4.30 -16.90 -12.82
C VAL A 75 -4.63 -15.65 -13.64
N VAL A 76 -3.65 -14.80 -13.93
CA VAL A 76 -3.82 -13.61 -14.79
C VAL A 76 -4.38 -14.02 -16.15
N LEU A 77 -3.81 -15.03 -16.82
CA LEU A 77 -4.29 -15.51 -18.12
C LEU A 77 -5.76 -15.96 -18.05
N GLY A 78 -6.11 -16.73 -17.02
CA GLY A 78 -7.47 -17.21 -16.82
C GLY A 78 -8.48 -16.09 -16.58
N VAL A 79 -8.13 -15.11 -15.73
CA VAL A 79 -9.02 -14.00 -15.38
C VAL A 79 -9.16 -13.00 -16.54
N VAL A 80 -8.08 -12.69 -17.27
CA VAL A 80 -8.14 -11.89 -18.51
C VAL A 80 -9.04 -12.57 -19.55
N SER A 81 -8.88 -13.90 -19.75
CA SER A 81 -9.72 -14.66 -20.67
C SER A 81 -11.20 -14.64 -20.27
N LEU A 82 -11.50 -14.77 -18.96
CA LEU A 82 -12.86 -14.67 -18.41
C LEU A 82 -13.46 -13.29 -18.72
N GLN A 83 -12.72 -12.22 -18.47
CA GLN A 83 -13.20 -10.85 -18.72
C GLN A 83 -13.48 -10.58 -20.19
N VAL A 84 -12.59 -11.01 -21.08
CA VAL A 84 -12.78 -10.88 -22.54
C VAL A 84 -13.98 -11.70 -23.00
N ALA A 85 -14.16 -12.92 -22.48
CA ALA A 85 -15.33 -13.76 -22.79
C ALA A 85 -16.63 -13.11 -22.34
N CYS A 86 -16.69 -12.57 -21.11
CA CYS A 86 -17.87 -11.85 -20.61
C CYS A 86 -18.15 -10.59 -21.45
N ALA A 87 -17.13 -9.82 -21.79
CA ALA A 87 -17.26 -8.65 -22.65
C ALA A 87 -17.86 -9.02 -24.03
N TYR A 88 -17.34 -10.09 -24.64
CA TYR A 88 -17.87 -10.62 -25.91
C TYR A 88 -19.31 -11.10 -25.81
N LEU A 89 -19.64 -11.85 -24.76
CA LEU A 89 -21.01 -12.36 -24.54
C LEU A 89 -22.03 -11.23 -24.33
N LEU A 90 -21.59 -10.12 -23.73
CA LEU A 90 -22.45 -8.97 -23.46
C LEU A 90 -22.52 -7.95 -24.62
N ARG A 91 -21.83 -8.18 -25.75
CA ARG A 91 -21.69 -7.21 -26.85
C ARG A 91 -23.02 -6.71 -27.44
N ASN A 92 -24.08 -7.51 -27.33
CA ASN A 92 -25.43 -7.15 -27.80
C ASN A 92 -26.42 -6.93 -26.65
N THR A 93 -25.93 -6.86 -25.39
CA THR A 93 -26.79 -6.70 -24.22
C THR A 93 -26.91 -5.22 -23.86
N PRO A 94 -28.12 -4.68 -23.67
CA PRO A 94 -28.28 -3.28 -23.27
C PRO A 94 -27.55 -2.98 -21.97
N ILE A 95 -26.79 -1.87 -21.93
CA ILE A 95 -25.91 -1.48 -20.80
C ILE A 95 -26.68 -1.34 -19.48
N LEU A 96 -27.92 -0.81 -19.52
CA LEU A 96 -28.73 -0.65 -18.32
C LEU A 96 -29.60 -1.88 -17.97
N SER A 97 -29.44 -2.99 -18.70
CA SER A 97 -30.16 -4.22 -18.36
C SER A 97 -29.61 -4.87 -17.08
N TRP A 98 -30.49 -5.52 -16.33
CA TRP A 98 -30.09 -6.23 -15.11
C TRP A 98 -29.01 -7.29 -15.36
N ARG A 99 -29.02 -7.94 -16.52
CA ARG A 99 -28.02 -8.93 -16.92
C ARG A 99 -26.65 -8.29 -17.05
N PHE A 100 -26.57 -7.14 -17.72
CA PHE A 100 -25.33 -6.41 -17.92
C PHE A 100 -24.78 -5.90 -16.57
N LEU A 101 -25.62 -5.26 -15.76
CA LEU A 101 -25.24 -4.69 -14.48
C LEU A 101 -24.84 -5.76 -13.45
N LEU A 102 -25.61 -6.86 -13.37
CA LEU A 102 -25.31 -7.96 -12.46
C LEU A 102 -24.02 -8.68 -12.86
N THR A 103 -23.81 -8.95 -14.16
CA THR A 103 -22.56 -9.56 -14.64
C THR A 103 -21.39 -8.63 -14.38
N GLY A 104 -21.55 -7.32 -14.61
CA GLY A 104 -20.53 -6.29 -14.31
C GLY A 104 -20.17 -6.24 -12.82
N TYR A 105 -21.16 -6.37 -11.92
CA TYR A 105 -20.90 -6.32 -10.49
C TYR A 105 -20.32 -7.64 -9.95
N VAL A 106 -20.96 -8.78 -10.24
CA VAL A 106 -20.59 -10.07 -9.61
C VAL A 106 -19.34 -10.65 -10.24
N ILE A 107 -19.28 -10.70 -11.58
CA ILE A 107 -18.14 -11.30 -12.29
C ILE A 107 -17.10 -10.23 -12.63
N GLY A 108 -17.53 -9.18 -13.29
CA GLY A 108 -16.65 -8.14 -13.79
C GLY A 108 -15.84 -7.43 -12.70
N ALA A 109 -16.52 -6.95 -11.66
CA ALA A 109 -15.85 -6.24 -10.55
C ALA A 109 -14.94 -7.18 -9.75
N THR A 110 -15.38 -8.41 -9.47
CA THR A 110 -14.52 -9.40 -8.78
C THR A 110 -13.27 -9.73 -9.60
N ALA A 111 -13.42 -9.94 -10.90
CA ALA A 111 -12.32 -10.25 -11.80
C ALA A 111 -11.36 -9.06 -11.96
N ASN A 112 -11.88 -7.83 -12.10
CA ASN A 112 -11.01 -6.65 -12.18
C ASN A 112 -10.33 -6.34 -10.85
N GLN A 113 -10.98 -6.60 -9.70
CA GLN A 113 -10.31 -6.51 -8.41
C GLN A 113 -9.16 -7.52 -8.31
N ASN A 114 -9.36 -8.76 -8.79
CA ASN A 114 -8.28 -9.74 -8.89
C ASN A 114 -7.13 -9.22 -9.77
N LEU A 115 -7.42 -8.61 -10.93
CA LEU A 115 -6.39 -8.08 -11.84
C LEU A 115 -5.66 -6.85 -11.28
N PHE A 116 -6.33 -5.94 -10.55
CA PHE A 116 -5.67 -4.86 -9.84
C PHE A 116 -4.65 -5.41 -8.84
N LEU A 117 -5.01 -6.45 -8.09
CA LEU A 117 -4.14 -7.08 -7.11
C LEU A 117 -3.10 -8.01 -7.73
N ALA A 118 -3.35 -8.57 -8.93
CA ALA A 118 -2.30 -9.19 -9.73
C ALA A 118 -1.23 -8.16 -10.14
N ILE A 119 -1.64 -6.96 -10.58
CA ILE A 119 -0.72 -5.88 -10.94
C ILE A 119 0.08 -5.42 -9.70
N HIS A 120 -0.55 -5.38 -8.52
CA HIS A 120 0.11 -5.14 -7.25
C HIS A 120 1.23 -6.17 -7.02
N GLU A 121 0.93 -7.46 -7.02
CA GLU A 121 1.88 -8.56 -6.84
C GLU A 121 3.03 -8.51 -7.88
N ILE A 122 2.69 -8.33 -9.16
CA ILE A 122 3.65 -8.24 -10.26
C ILE A 122 4.56 -7.00 -10.12
N SER A 123 4.09 -5.92 -9.48
CA SER A 123 4.87 -4.70 -9.27
C SER A 123 6.11 -4.95 -8.40
N HIS A 124 6.07 -5.97 -7.52
CA HIS A 124 7.19 -6.46 -6.73
C HIS A 124 8.12 -7.42 -7.49
N ASN A 125 7.90 -7.66 -8.77
CA ASN A 125 8.66 -8.58 -9.64
C ASN A 125 8.54 -10.07 -9.23
N LEU A 126 7.40 -10.50 -8.74
CA LEU A 126 7.21 -11.85 -8.17
C LEU A 126 6.69 -12.89 -9.17
N ALA A 127 6.32 -12.53 -10.43
CA ALA A 127 5.83 -13.49 -11.41
C ALA A 127 6.93 -14.08 -12.31
N PHE A 128 8.03 -13.34 -12.57
CA PHE A 128 9.17 -13.75 -13.38
C PHE A 128 10.49 -13.24 -12.82
N LYS A 129 11.59 -13.96 -13.13
CA LYS A 129 12.96 -13.48 -12.82
C LYS A 129 13.30 -12.18 -13.53
N SER A 130 12.81 -12.00 -14.77
CA SER A 130 13.04 -10.81 -15.56
C SER A 130 12.12 -9.66 -15.13
N PRO A 131 12.63 -8.50 -14.69
CA PRO A 131 11.81 -7.34 -14.40
C PRO A 131 11.00 -6.87 -15.61
N PHE A 132 11.56 -6.97 -16.82
CA PHE A 132 10.86 -6.62 -18.06
C PHE A 132 9.67 -7.55 -18.33
N ALA A 133 9.83 -8.87 -18.11
CA ALA A 133 8.72 -9.82 -18.27
C ALA A 133 7.58 -9.53 -17.28
N ASN A 134 7.89 -9.10 -16.04
CA ASN A 134 6.87 -8.64 -15.09
C ASN A 134 6.14 -7.40 -15.61
N ARG A 135 6.83 -6.43 -16.26
CA ARG A 135 6.16 -5.27 -16.88
C ARG A 135 5.19 -5.68 -17.98
N LEU A 136 5.60 -6.62 -18.84
CA LEU A 136 4.74 -7.12 -19.91
C LEU A 136 3.52 -7.88 -19.36
N LEU A 137 3.70 -8.68 -18.31
CA LEU A 137 2.58 -9.37 -17.66
C LEU A 137 1.62 -8.37 -16.98
N ALA A 138 2.14 -7.31 -16.36
CA ALA A 138 1.31 -6.26 -15.77
C ALA A 138 0.50 -5.51 -16.84
N ILE A 139 1.09 -5.22 -18.01
CA ILE A 139 0.39 -4.64 -19.17
C ILE A 139 -0.69 -5.60 -19.69
N PHE A 140 -0.41 -6.91 -19.75
CA PHE A 140 -1.40 -7.91 -20.14
C PHE A 140 -2.56 -8.01 -19.13
N ALA A 141 -2.26 -8.03 -17.82
CA ALA A 141 -3.27 -7.99 -16.76
C ALA A 141 -4.11 -6.70 -16.80
N ASN A 142 -3.55 -5.63 -17.32
CA ASN A 142 -4.22 -4.33 -17.45
C ASN A 142 -5.32 -4.31 -18.52
N LEU A 143 -5.28 -5.19 -19.53
CA LEU A 143 -6.19 -5.11 -20.69
C LEU A 143 -7.67 -5.01 -20.30
N PRO A 144 -8.21 -5.86 -19.38
CA PRO A 144 -9.60 -5.76 -18.98
C PRO A 144 -9.93 -4.57 -18.07
N ILE A 145 -8.94 -3.82 -17.61
CA ILE A 145 -9.18 -2.61 -16.82
C ILE A 145 -9.75 -1.49 -17.70
N GLY A 146 -9.46 -1.52 -19.00
CA GLY A 146 -10.01 -0.60 -20.00
C GLY A 146 -9.34 0.79 -20.05
N ILE A 147 -8.37 1.04 -19.17
CA ILE A 147 -7.53 2.26 -19.14
C ILE A 147 -6.08 1.89 -18.83
N PRO A 148 -5.07 2.63 -19.34
CA PRO A 148 -3.67 2.34 -19.05
C PRO A 148 -3.33 2.71 -17.60
N TYR A 149 -3.18 1.71 -16.74
CA TYR A 149 -3.02 1.87 -15.29
C TYR A 149 -1.69 1.29 -14.77
N SER A 150 -1.30 0.07 -15.21
CA SER A 150 -0.28 -0.74 -14.53
C SER A 150 1.11 -0.10 -14.49
N ALA A 151 1.51 0.60 -15.56
CA ALA A 151 2.82 1.25 -15.62
C ALA A 151 2.91 2.44 -14.66
N ALA A 152 1.82 3.21 -14.50
CA ALA A 152 1.75 4.33 -13.56
C ALA A 152 1.63 3.87 -12.11
N PHE A 153 0.90 2.78 -11.84
CA PHE A 153 0.69 2.26 -10.49
C PHE A 153 1.99 1.87 -9.80
N ARG A 154 2.88 1.14 -10.50
CA ARG A 154 4.08 0.56 -9.88
C ARG A 154 4.98 1.56 -9.14
N PRO A 155 5.43 2.69 -9.71
CA PRO A 155 6.28 3.64 -8.98
C PRO A 155 5.59 4.22 -7.75
N TYR A 156 4.29 4.49 -7.81
CA TYR A 156 3.53 4.97 -6.66
C TYR A 156 3.47 3.91 -5.55
N HIS A 157 3.14 2.68 -5.89
CA HIS A 157 3.02 1.58 -4.95
C HIS A 157 4.35 1.24 -4.26
N LEU A 158 5.45 1.16 -5.01
CA LEU A 158 6.77 0.93 -4.41
C LEU A 158 7.26 2.11 -3.57
N THR A 159 6.85 3.33 -3.89
CA THR A 159 7.12 4.51 -3.05
C THR A 159 6.30 4.44 -1.77
N HIS A 160 5.03 4.05 -1.82
CA HIS A 160 4.21 3.81 -0.66
C HIS A 160 4.88 2.82 0.32
N HIS A 161 5.34 1.65 -0.14
CA HIS A 161 6.06 0.68 0.70
C HIS A 161 7.33 1.24 1.35
N LYS A 162 8.04 2.14 0.68
CA LYS A 162 9.30 2.73 1.19
C LYS A 162 9.11 4.02 1.97
N SER A 163 7.90 4.58 1.92
CA SER A 163 7.61 5.92 2.46
C SER A 163 6.24 5.94 3.15
N LEU A 164 5.87 4.83 3.78
CA LEU A 164 4.58 4.67 4.44
C LEU A 164 4.31 5.84 5.40
N GLY A 165 3.18 6.50 5.21
CA GLY A 165 2.75 7.62 6.03
C GLY A 165 3.48 8.95 5.77
N VAL A 166 4.47 9.02 4.89
CA VAL A 166 5.19 10.27 4.60
C VAL A 166 4.31 11.20 3.75
N ALA A 167 3.92 12.34 4.32
CA ALA A 167 2.89 13.22 3.78
C ALA A 167 3.14 13.74 2.34
N SER A 168 4.41 13.84 1.92
CA SER A 168 4.79 14.31 0.59
C SER A 168 5.10 13.19 -0.42
N LEU A 169 5.08 11.92 0.00
CA LEU A 169 5.53 10.79 -0.81
C LEU A 169 4.51 9.64 -0.86
N ASP A 170 3.84 9.37 0.25
CA ASP A 170 2.83 8.31 0.31
C ASP A 170 1.55 8.76 -0.37
N THR A 171 1.35 8.30 -1.60
CA THR A 171 0.20 8.67 -2.42
C THR A 171 -1.10 7.97 -1.99
N ASP A 172 -1.01 7.03 -1.06
CA ASP A 172 -2.17 6.38 -0.46
C ASP A 172 -2.83 7.21 0.66
N LEU A 173 -2.11 8.20 1.19
CA LEU A 173 -2.67 9.13 2.17
C LEU A 173 -3.74 10.03 1.54
N PRO A 174 -4.93 10.16 2.15
CA PRO A 174 -5.89 11.16 1.73
C PRO A 174 -5.33 12.57 1.98
N THR A 175 -5.72 13.50 1.12
CA THR A 175 -5.41 14.92 1.32
C THR A 175 -6.24 15.49 2.48
N ALA A 176 -5.77 16.57 3.09
CA ALA A 176 -6.54 17.27 4.12
C ALA A 176 -7.89 17.79 3.58
N LEU A 177 -7.93 18.17 2.31
CA LEU A 177 -9.14 18.61 1.63
C LEU A 177 -10.16 17.47 1.51
N GLU A 178 -9.74 16.28 1.05
CA GLU A 178 -10.59 15.08 1.00
C GLU A 178 -11.14 14.75 2.39
N ALA A 179 -10.27 14.72 3.39
CA ALA A 179 -10.65 14.41 4.76
C ALA A 179 -11.68 15.42 5.32
N PHE A 180 -11.55 16.71 4.99
CA PHE A 180 -12.49 17.74 5.42
C PHE A 180 -13.89 17.56 4.78
N PHE A 181 -13.94 17.44 3.45
CA PHE A 181 -15.22 17.38 2.75
C PHE A 181 -15.92 16.03 2.86
N LEU A 182 -15.17 14.95 3.11
CA LEU A 182 -15.68 13.58 3.10
C LEU A 182 -15.84 12.98 4.51
N ASP A 183 -15.81 13.79 5.56
CA ASP A 183 -15.89 13.33 6.97
C ASP A 183 -17.34 13.21 7.51
N SER A 184 -18.34 13.25 6.66
CA SER A 184 -19.73 12.97 7.01
C SER A 184 -20.15 11.57 6.54
N VAL A 185 -21.24 11.02 7.07
CA VAL A 185 -21.77 9.73 6.59
C VAL A 185 -21.98 9.73 5.07
N LEU A 186 -22.59 10.78 4.53
CA LEU A 186 -22.81 10.93 3.09
C LEU A 186 -21.48 11.11 2.34
N GLY A 187 -20.56 11.89 2.88
CA GLY A 187 -19.24 12.07 2.30
C GLY A 187 -18.44 10.78 2.27
N LYS A 188 -18.44 9.99 3.35
CA LYS A 188 -17.78 8.68 3.41
C LYS A 188 -18.43 7.65 2.49
N ALA A 189 -19.75 7.64 2.38
CA ALA A 189 -20.46 6.81 1.40
C ALA A 189 -20.10 7.21 -0.04
N PHE A 190 -20.04 8.50 -0.34
CA PHE A 190 -19.55 9.02 -1.62
C PHE A 190 -18.10 8.61 -1.86
N PHE A 191 -17.21 8.79 -0.89
CA PHE A 191 -15.81 8.38 -1.00
C PHE A 191 -15.71 6.87 -1.31
N CYS A 192 -16.38 5.99 -0.56
CA CYS A 192 -16.37 4.55 -0.79
C CYS A 192 -16.96 4.16 -2.16
N THR A 193 -17.92 4.92 -2.69
CA THR A 193 -18.49 4.69 -4.02
C THR A 193 -17.51 5.05 -5.12
N PHE A 194 -16.76 6.12 -4.96
CA PHE A 194 -15.84 6.67 -5.96
C PHE A 194 -14.37 6.51 -5.60
N GLN A 195 -14.03 5.69 -4.60
CA GLN A 195 -12.66 5.60 -4.06
C GLN A 195 -11.62 5.25 -5.14
N ILE A 196 -11.99 4.43 -6.14
CA ILE A 196 -11.07 4.12 -7.25
C ILE A 196 -10.61 5.36 -7.99
N LEU A 197 -11.46 6.39 -8.14
CA LEU A 197 -11.10 7.64 -8.79
C LEU A 197 -10.16 8.47 -7.89
N PHE A 198 -10.41 8.48 -6.58
CA PHE A 198 -9.50 9.14 -5.64
C PHE A 198 -8.11 8.49 -5.67
N TYR A 199 -8.03 7.16 -5.61
CA TYR A 199 -6.77 6.43 -5.70
C TYR A 199 -6.07 6.56 -7.06
N ALA A 200 -6.81 6.72 -8.16
CA ALA A 200 -6.23 6.92 -9.48
C ALA A 200 -5.73 8.34 -9.73
N ILE A 201 -6.42 9.35 -9.18
CA ILE A 201 -6.17 10.78 -9.50
C ILE A 201 -5.25 11.42 -8.45
N ARG A 202 -5.44 11.13 -7.16
CA ARG A 202 -4.66 11.70 -6.05
C ARG A 202 -3.14 11.62 -6.26
N PRO A 203 -2.56 10.48 -6.70
CA PRO A 203 -1.12 10.37 -6.89
C PRO A 203 -0.52 11.46 -7.79
N MET A 204 -1.25 11.89 -8.82
CA MET A 204 -0.78 12.90 -9.77
C MET A 204 -0.59 14.29 -9.13
N PHE A 205 -1.24 14.56 -7.99
CA PHE A 205 -1.11 15.81 -7.24
C PHE A 205 -0.03 15.75 -6.15
N ILE A 206 0.43 14.57 -5.77
CA ILE A 206 1.46 14.39 -4.72
C ILE A 206 2.84 14.50 -5.35
N TYR A 207 3.14 13.69 -6.34
CA TYR A 207 4.34 13.79 -7.16
C TYR A 207 4.14 13.07 -8.49
N SER A 208 4.89 13.49 -9.51
CA SER A 208 4.82 12.88 -10.84
C SER A 208 6.10 12.10 -11.13
N PRO A 209 6.05 10.75 -11.19
CA PRO A 209 7.19 9.96 -11.62
C PRO A 209 7.52 10.26 -13.10
N PRO A 210 8.78 10.06 -13.53
CA PRO A 210 9.18 10.26 -14.91
C PRO A 210 8.36 9.38 -15.86
N PHE A 211 7.90 9.97 -16.96
CA PHE A 211 7.25 9.22 -18.04
C PHE A 211 8.30 8.38 -18.78
N THR A 212 8.06 7.08 -18.93
CA THR A 212 9.00 6.13 -19.52
C THR A 212 8.41 5.40 -20.73
N SER A 213 9.26 4.69 -21.49
CA SER A 213 8.82 3.83 -22.61
C SER A 213 7.79 2.77 -22.20
N ILE A 214 7.81 2.30 -20.95
CA ILE A 214 6.81 1.35 -20.44
C ILE A 214 5.44 2.00 -20.32
N HIS A 215 5.36 3.28 -19.91
CA HIS A 215 4.09 4.01 -19.89
C HIS A 215 3.54 4.13 -21.31
N LEU A 216 4.38 4.52 -22.28
CA LEU A 216 3.97 4.62 -23.68
C LEU A 216 3.51 3.27 -24.23
N LEU A 217 4.24 2.19 -23.94
CA LEU A 217 3.86 0.83 -24.33
C LEU A 217 2.50 0.44 -23.74
N ASN A 218 2.27 0.70 -22.44
CA ASN A 218 1.00 0.41 -21.78
C ASN A 218 -0.17 1.18 -22.44
N ILE A 219 0.03 2.45 -22.79
CA ILE A 219 -0.96 3.27 -23.47
C ILE A 219 -1.29 2.70 -24.86
N ILE A 220 -0.25 2.41 -25.68
CA ILE A 220 -0.43 1.89 -27.04
C ILE A 220 -1.13 0.53 -27.00
N VAL A 221 -0.67 -0.39 -26.14
CA VAL A 221 -1.24 -1.73 -26.04
C VAL A 221 -2.69 -1.68 -25.55
N GLN A 222 -3.01 -0.84 -24.57
CA GLN A 222 -4.37 -0.69 -24.07
C GLN A 222 -5.32 -0.20 -25.14
N PHE A 223 -5.04 0.94 -25.76
CA PHE A 223 -5.94 1.49 -26.79
C PHE A 223 -6.04 0.61 -28.05
N THR A 224 -4.95 -0.11 -28.39
CA THR A 224 -4.99 -1.11 -29.45
C THR A 224 -5.93 -2.26 -29.10
N PHE A 225 -5.84 -2.78 -27.87
CA PHE A 225 -6.74 -3.82 -27.38
C PHE A 225 -8.20 -3.35 -27.40
N ASP A 226 -8.49 -2.18 -26.86
CA ASP A 226 -9.85 -1.63 -26.80
C ASP A 226 -10.43 -1.46 -28.21
N TYR A 227 -9.64 -0.95 -29.16
CA TYR A 227 -10.03 -0.83 -30.55
C TYR A 227 -10.28 -2.20 -31.22
N CYS A 228 -9.39 -3.16 -30.98
CA CYS A 228 -9.55 -4.52 -31.52
C CYS A 228 -10.81 -5.19 -30.93
N LEU A 229 -11.03 -5.06 -29.62
CA LEU A 229 -12.22 -5.61 -28.97
C LEU A 229 -13.50 -4.99 -29.52
N TYR A 230 -13.52 -3.66 -29.71
CA TYR A 230 -14.63 -2.94 -30.35
C TYR A 230 -14.91 -3.49 -31.75
N LYS A 231 -13.86 -3.68 -32.58
CA LYS A 231 -14.01 -4.21 -33.95
C LYS A 231 -14.45 -5.67 -33.98
N LEU A 232 -13.89 -6.53 -33.12
CA LEU A 232 -14.25 -7.94 -33.01
C LEU A 232 -15.67 -8.16 -32.52
N CYS A 233 -16.26 -7.15 -31.87
CA CYS A 233 -17.62 -7.19 -31.37
C CYS A 233 -18.59 -6.37 -32.25
N ASP A 234 -18.42 -6.41 -33.57
CA ASP A 234 -19.30 -5.76 -34.57
C ASP A 234 -19.40 -4.23 -34.40
N SER A 235 -18.33 -3.62 -33.95
CA SER A 235 -18.27 -2.18 -33.61
C SER A 235 -19.26 -1.80 -32.51
N SER A 236 -19.52 -2.71 -31.58
CA SER A 236 -20.32 -2.49 -30.39
C SER A 236 -19.49 -1.85 -29.28
N ILE A 237 -20.07 -0.83 -28.59
CA ILE A 237 -19.43 -0.18 -27.44
C ILE A 237 -19.63 -0.96 -26.11
N GLN A 238 -20.62 -1.85 -26.05
CA GLN A 238 -20.96 -2.58 -24.81
C GLN A 238 -19.80 -3.32 -24.18
N PRO A 239 -18.89 -4.01 -24.91
CA PRO A 239 -17.72 -4.64 -24.31
C PRO A 239 -16.81 -3.67 -23.56
N ILE A 240 -16.56 -2.49 -24.14
CA ILE A 240 -15.75 -1.46 -23.48
C ILE A 240 -16.47 -0.91 -22.26
N CYS A 241 -17.77 -0.63 -22.37
CA CYS A 241 -18.59 -0.21 -21.24
C CYS A 241 -18.61 -1.24 -20.11
N TYR A 242 -18.64 -2.55 -20.44
CA TYR A 242 -18.55 -3.62 -19.45
C TYR A 242 -17.21 -3.59 -18.71
N LEU A 243 -16.08 -3.46 -19.40
CA LEU A 243 -14.76 -3.44 -18.79
C LEU A 243 -14.57 -2.21 -17.89
N ILE A 244 -14.96 -1.03 -18.36
CA ILE A 244 -14.90 0.23 -17.59
C ILE A 244 -15.83 0.18 -16.37
N LEU A 245 -17.07 -0.30 -16.55
CA LEU A 245 -18.01 -0.48 -15.44
C LEU A 245 -17.46 -1.48 -14.42
N SER A 246 -16.89 -2.60 -14.87
CA SER A 246 -16.26 -3.60 -14.00
C SER A 246 -15.13 -3.00 -13.17
N SER A 247 -14.27 -2.17 -13.77
CA SER A 247 -13.19 -1.46 -13.07
C SER A 247 -13.73 -0.45 -12.05
N PHE A 248 -14.74 0.32 -12.43
CA PHE A 248 -15.37 1.26 -11.50
C PHE A 248 -16.01 0.54 -10.30
N LEU A 249 -16.78 -0.52 -10.57
CA LEU A 249 -17.47 -1.29 -9.53
C LEU A 249 -16.47 -2.06 -8.64
N ALA A 250 -15.35 -2.52 -9.19
CA ALA A 250 -14.29 -3.18 -8.43
C ALA A 250 -13.76 -2.29 -7.30
N GLY A 251 -13.58 -1.01 -7.54
CA GLY A 251 -13.13 -0.05 -6.54
C GLY A 251 -14.26 0.82 -5.96
N SER A 252 -15.49 0.32 -5.91
CA SER A 252 -16.66 0.98 -5.34
C SER A 252 -17.17 0.23 -4.10
N LEU A 253 -18.49 0.22 -3.87
CA LEU A 253 -19.14 -0.54 -2.79
C LEU A 253 -19.20 -2.05 -3.12
N HIS A 254 -18.05 -2.65 -3.34
CA HIS A 254 -17.87 -4.07 -3.63
C HIS A 254 -17.17 -4.75 -2.43
N PRO A 255 -17.54 -6.00 -2.08
CA PRO A 255 -16.94 -6.69 -0.93
C PRO A 255 -15.41 -6.71 -0.94
N CYS A 256 -14.81 -6.95 -2.10
CA CYS A 256 -13.34 -6.96 -2.21
C CYS A 256 -12.72 -5.55 -2.09
N ALA A 257 -13.45 -4.48 -2.41
CA ALA A 257 -12.94 -3.11 -2.30
C ALA A 257 -12.72 -2.64 -0.85
N GLY A 258 -13.21 -3.40 0.11
CA GLY A 258 -12.99 -3.10 1.53
C GLY A 258 -11.52 -3.10 1.94
N HIS A 259 -10.64 -3.74 1.16
CA HIS A 259 -9.22 -3.73 1.43
C HIS A 259 -8.62 -2.32 1.40
N PHE A 260 -9.05 -1.41 0.50
CA PHE A 260 -8.58 -0.02 0.44
C PHE A 260 -8.74 0.73 1.76
N ILE A 261 -9.78 0.40 2.53
CA ILE A 261 -10.01 0.98 3.86
C ILE A 261 -9.35 0.13 4.94
N ALA A 262 -9.48 -1.20 4.85
CA ALA A 262 -9.04 -2.13 5.88
C ALA A 262 -7.53 -2.03 6.16
N GLU A 263 -6.73 -1.77 5.15
CA GLU A 263 -5.28 -1.90 5.21
C GLU A 263 -4.59 -0.84 6.05
N HIS A 264 -5.08 0.40 6.02
CA HIS A 264 -4.33 1.54 6.57
C HIS A 264 -5.13 2.51 7.45
N TYR A 265 -6.45 2.31 7.62
CA TYR A 265 -7.26 3.18 8.47
C TYR A 265 -7.38 2.61 9.88
N PHE A 266 -7.26 3.48 10.89
CA PHE A 266 -7.50 3.10 12.28
C PHE A 266 -8.99 2.96 12.59
N PHE A 267 -9.34 1.90 13.32
CA PHE A 267 -10.70 1.62 13.78
C PHE A 267 -10.73 1.57 15.31
N SER A 268 -11.29 2.58 15.95
CA SER A 268 -11.24 2.76 17.41
C SER A 268 -12.05 1.74 18.24
N LYS A 269 -12.98 1.00 17.60
CA LYS A 269 -13.91 0.11 18.32
C LYS A 269 -14.13 -1.28 17.72
N THR A 270 -13.52 -1.61 16.61
CA THR A 270 -13.79 -2.85 15.89
C THR A 270 -12.61 -3.80 15.92
N GLY A 271 -12.52 -4.60 16.92
CA GLY A 271 -11.57 -5.69 16.93
C GLY A 271 -10.73 -5.74 18.19
N ALA A 272 -10.60 -6.91 18.73
CA ALA A 272 -9.83 -7.17 19.94
C ALA A 272 -8.42 -6.57 19.84
N GLY A 273 -8.09 -5.68 20.75
CA GLY A 273 -6.71 -5.27 21.02
C GLY A 273 -6.26 -3.93 20.49
N THR A 274 -7.10 -3.13 19.81
CA THR A 274 -6.69 -1.79 19.37
C THR A 274 -6.95 -0.74 20.44
N GLU A 275 -5.89 -0.04 20.81
CA GLU A 275 -5.99 1.23 21.51
C GLU A 275 -6.83 2.20 20.67
N SER A 276 -7.70 2.97 21.32
CA SER A 276 -8.48 3.99 20.62
C SER A 276 -7.54 5.06 20.04
N ILE A 277 -7.97 5.75 18.98
CA ILE A 277 -7.22 6.91 18.44
C ILE A 277 -6.94 7.93 19.56
N GLU A 278 -7.85 8.06 20.54
CA GLU A 278 -7.64 8.91 21.69
C GLU A 278 -6.52 8.41 22.61
N GLU A 279 -6.38 7.11 22.80
CA GLU A 279 -5.27 6.50 23.54
C GLU A 279 -3.93 6.72 22.83
N LEU A 280 -3.90 6.54 21.51
CA LEU A 280 -2.74 6.87 20.69
C LEU A 280 -2.41 8.37 20.72
N ARG A 281 -3.42 9.25 20.74
CA ARG A 281 -3.23 10.71 20.92
C ARG A 281 -2.74 11.06 22.30
N ARG A 282 -3.21 10.38 23.37
CA ARG A 282 -2.76 10.59 24.76
C ARG A 282 -1.31 10.14 24.94
N GLN A 283 -0.90 9.04 24.36
CA GLN A 283 0.52 8.63 24.34
C GLN A 283 1.42 9.72 23.74
N LYS A 284 0.95 10.40 22.69
CA LYS A 284 1.65 11.53 22.07
C LYS A 284 1.75 12.75 22.98
N SER A 285 0.75 13.00 23.84
CA SER A 285 0.72 14.16 24.74
C SER A 285 1.60 14.01 25.99
N GLY A 286 2.23 12.84 26.20
CA GLY A 286 3.12 12.59 27.34
C GLY A 286 2.40 12.31 28.66
N ASP A 287 1.08 12.15 28.65
CA ASP A 287 0.31 11.74 29.83
C ASP A 287 0.59 10.27 30.14
N LYS A 288 1.47 10.07 31.13
CA LYS A 288 1.88 8.75 31.62
C LYS A 288 0.78 8.12 32.50
N GLN A 289 -0.35 7.75 31.94
CA GLN A 289 -1.22 6.80 32.60
C GLN A 289 -0.88 5.39 32.14
N THR A 290 -0.46 4.58 33.08
CA THR A 290 0.06 3.22 32.93
C THR A 290 -0.95 2.34 32.21
N ILE A 291 -0.70 2.05 30.94
CA ILE A 291 -1.42 0.99 30.21
C ILE A 291 -0.78 -0.33 30.59
N ALA A 292 -1.60 -1.30 30.98
CA ALA A 292 -1.17 -2.65 31.27
C ALA A 292 -0.45 -3.22 30.03
N LYS A 293 0.84 -3.57 30.18
CA LYS A 293 1.65 -4.17 29.10
C LYS A 293 1.00 -5.47 28.64
N PRO A 294 0.83 -5.66 27.31
CA PRO A 294 0.50 -6.98 26.78
C PRO A 294 1.61 -7.98 27.13
N ALA A 295 1.20 -9.22 27.40
CA ALA A 295 2.11 -10.28 27.81
C ALA A 295 3.10 -10.60 26.66
N GLY A 296 4.36 -10.24 26.84
CA GLY A 296 5.47 -10.56 25.95
C GLY A 296 6.38 -9.36 25.73
N ASP A 297 7.60 -9.41 26.27
CA ASP A 297 8.59 -8.32 26.19
C ASP A 297 9.00 -7.91 24.77
N VAL A 298 8.70 -8.73 23.75
CA VAL A 298 9.09 -8.47 22.36
C VAL A 298 8.19 -7.40 21.70
N LEU A 299 6.90 -7.36 22.03
CA LEU A 299 5.93 -6.42 21.44
C LEU A 299 5.86 -5.08 22.16
N ALA A 300 6.27 -5.00 23.41
CA ALA A 300 6.23 -3.78 24.21
C ALA A 300 7.10 -2.64 23.69
N ASN A 301 8.05 -2.94 22.79
CA ASN A 301 8.98 -1.99 22.17
C ASN A 301 8.70 -1.74 20.69
N LEU A 302 7.66 -2.34 20.10
CA LEU A 302 7.29 -2.07 18.71
C LEU A 302 6.45 -0.78 18.62
N PRO A 303 6.65 0.03 17.58
CA PRO A 303 5.80 1.17 17.31
C PRO A 303 4.34 0.73 17.08
N PRO A 304 3.35 1.64 17.27
CA PRO A 304 1.94 1.30 17.05
C PRO A 304 1.70 0.77 15.64
N PRO A 305 0.78 -0.18 15.47
CA PRO A 305 0.46 -0.74 14.17
C PRO A 305 -0.14 0.34 13.26
N GLU A 306 0.33 0.42 12.03
CA GLU A 306 -0.13 1.38 11.01
C GLU A 306 -0.82 0.70 9.85
N THR A 307 -0.79 -0.63 9.86
CA THR A 307 -1.41 -1.51 8.89
C THR A 307 -2.19 -2.60 9.61
N TYR A 308 -3.20 -3.11 8.93
CA TYR A 308 -4.10 -4.13 9.46
C TYR A 308 -4.18 -5.29 8.47
N SER A 309 -4.04 -6.50 8.97
CA SER A 309 -4.30 -7.69 8.17
C SER A 309 -5.78 -8.11 8.22
N TYR A 310 -6.22 -8.77 7.17
CA TYR A 310 -7.53 -9.40 7.05
C TYR A 310 -7.39 -10.90 6.88
N TYR A 311 -7.98 -11.66 7.78
CA TYR A 311 -7.92 -13.12 7.77
C TYR A 311 -9.30 -13.72 7.41
N GLY A 312 -9.75 -13.46 6.18
CA GLY A 312 -11.04 -13.90 5.71
C GLY A 312 -11.01 -14.53 4.31
N PRO A 313 -12.14 -15.08 3.84
CA PRO A 313 -12.20 -15.90 2.62
C PRO A 313 -11.96 -15.12 1.32
N LEU A 314 -12.14 -13.79 1.30
CA LEU A 314 -11.90 -12.98 0.10
C LEU A 314 -10.42 -12.95 -0.31
N ASN A 315 -9.51 -13.33 0.59
CA ASN A 315 -8.09 -13.48 0.26
C ASN A 315 -7.84 -14.41 -0.93
N ILE A 316 -8.66 -15.45 -1.11
CA ILE A 316 -8.57 -16.38 -2.25
C ILE A 316 -8.73 -15.66 -3.59
N LEU A 317 -9.58 -14.62 -3.63
CA LEU A 317 -9.87 -13.85 -4.84
C LEU A 317 -8.88 -12.69 -5.08
N THR A 318 -8.03 -12.39 -4.10
CA THR A 318 -7.31 -11.11 -4.01
C THR A 318 -5.82 -11.26 -3.72
N TYR A 319 -5.21 -12.35 -4.19
CA TYR A 319 -3.76 -12.60 -4.02
C TYR A 319 -3.29 -12.49 -2.57
N ASN A 320 -4.11 -12.92 -1.60
CA ASN A 320 -3.80 -12.82 -0.17
C ASN A 320 -3.39 -11.41 0.29
N VAL A 321 -3.81 -10.35 -0.43
CA VAL A 321 -3.48 -8.97 -0.07
C VAL A 321 -3.92 -8.60 1.33
N GLY A 322 -4.93 -9.29 1.85
CA GLY A 322 -5.38 -9.10 3.23
C GLY A 322 -4.35 -9.53 4.29
N LEU A 323 -3.33 -10.34 3.95
CA LEU A 323 -2.17 -10.55 4.82
C LEU A 323 -1.23 -9.35 4.70
N HIS A 324 -1.73 -8.17 5.03
CA HIS A 324 -1.14 -6.90 4.65
C HIS A 324 0.06 -6.51 5.53
N ASN A 325 0.03 -6.84 6.83
CA ASN A 325 1.19 -6.70 7.70
C ASN A 325 2.35 -7.56 7.21
N GLU A 326 2.06 -8.82 6.86
CA GLU A 326 3.02 -9.80 6.36
C GLU A 326 3.62 -9.35 5.03
N HIS A 327 2.77 -8.80 4.14
CA HIS A 327 3.18 -8.27 2.84
C HIS A 327 4.07 -7.02 2.98
N HIS A 328 3.72 -6.05 3.82
CA HIS A 328 4.56 -4.88 4.07
C HIS A 328 5.88 -5.22 4.75
N ASP A 329 5.88 -6.20 5.65
CA ASP A 329 7.11 -6.69 6.28
C ASP A 329 8.05 -7.37 5.27
N PHE A 330 7.48 -8.19 4.37
CA PHE A 330 8.23 -9.00 3.41
C PHE A 330 7.66 -8.90 1.99
N PRO A 331 7.79 -7.76 1.30
CA PRO A 331 7.22 -7.56 -0.03
C PRO A 331 7.88 -8.41 -1.13
N ALA A 332 8.96 -9.14 -0.80
CA ALA A 332 9.60 -10.13 -1.68
C ALA A 332 9.06 -11.56 -1.48
N VAL A 333 8.15 -11.78 -0.54
CA VAL A 333 7.46 -13.06 -0.33
C VAL A 333 6.20 -13.06 -1.20
N PRO A 334 6.04 -14.04 -2.13
CA PRO A 334 4.89 -14.08 -3.02
C PRO A 334 3.61 -14.44 -2.26
N TRP A 335 2.48 -14.04 -2.81
CA TRP A 335 1.15 -14.18 -2.22
C TRP A 335 0.81 -15.60 -1.74
N THR A 336 1.30 -16.66 -2.43
CA THR A 336 1.08 -18.05 -2.04
C THR A 336 1.84 -18.43 -0.78
N SER A 337 2.94 -17.74 -0.47
CA SER A 337 3.80 -18.01 0.68
C SER A 337 3.49 -17.14 1.90
N LEU A 338 2.66 -16.09 1.76
CA LEU A 338 2.27 -15.23 2.89
C LEU A 338 1.60 -15.99 4.04
N PRO A 339 0.69 -16.98 3.80
CA PRO A 339 0.14 -17.79 4.88
C PRO A 339 1.21 -18.61 5.61
N THR A 340 2.24 -19.06 4.92
CA THR A 340 3.38 -19.79 5.53
C THR A 340 4.22 -18.84 6.37
N LEU A 341 4.49 -17.62 5.89
CA LEU A 341 5.18 -16.57 6.66
C LEU A 341 4.42 -16.26 7.95
N HIS A 342 3.10 -16.03 7.85
CA HIS A 342 2.24 -15.81 9.01
C HIS A 342 2.36 -16.96 10.03
N ASN A 343 2.31 -18.21 9.56
CA ASN A 343 2.39 -19.39 10.43
C ASN A 343 3.76 -19.56 11.11
N ILE A 344 4.86 -19.18 10.47
CA ILE A 344 6.20 -19.24 11.06
C ILE A 344 6.37 -18.17 12.14
N ALA A 345 5.87 -16.96 11.90
CA ALA A 345 6.08 -15.80 12.76
C ALA A 345 4.80 -15.34 13.49
N LYS A 346 3.96 -16.28 13.93
CA LYS A 346 2.65 -16.03 14.56
C LYS A 346 2.70 -15.03 15.70
N GLU A 347 3.70 -15.15 16.56
CA GLU A 347 3.88 -14.31 17.73
C GLU A 347 4.07 -12.81 17.40
N PHE A 348 4.43 -12.50 16.15
CA PHE A 348 4.58 -11.14 15.66
C PHE A 348 3.29 -10.59 15.02
N TYR A 349 2.42 -11.44 14.50
CA TYR A 349 1.24 -11.07 13.73
C TYR A 349 -0.08 -11.23 14.48
N GLU A 350 -0.27 -12.31 15.23
CA GLU A 350 -1.51 -12.57 15.96
C GLU A 350 -1.88 -11.48 17.00
N PRO A 351 -0.91 -10.84 17.70
CA PRO A 351 -1.22 -9.74 18.60
C PRO A 351 -1.60 -8.43 17.90
N LEU A 352 -1.37 -8.33 16.58
CA LEU A 352 -1.72 -7.11 15.83
C LEU A 352 -3.23 -7.04 15.58
N PRO A 353 -3.79 -5.82 15.50
CA PRO A 353 -5.17 -5.66 15.13
C PRO A 353 -5.44 -6.18 13.72
N SER A 354 -6.59 -6.81 13.53
CA SER A 354 -6.95 -7.44 12.27
C SER A 354 -8.45 -7.33 11.98
N HIS A 355 -8.81 -7.50 10.71
CA HIS A 355 -10.18 -7.54 10.25
C HIS A 355 -10.60 -8.96 9.86
N ARG A 356 -11.88 -9.27 10.04
CA ARG A 356 -12.47 -10.55 9.61
C ARG A 356 -13.49 -10.40 8.47
N SER A 357 -13.89 -9.17 8.17
CA SER A 357 -14.87 -8.87 7.12
C SER A 357 -14.61 -7.51 6.50
N TRP A 358 -14.28 -7.47 5.22
CA TRP A 358 -14.15 -6.22 4.47
C TRP A 358 -15.49 -5.50 4.26
N VAL A 359 -16.58 -6.26 4.16
CA VAL A 359 -17.92 -5.67 4.10
C VAL A 359 -18.24 -4.93 5.39
N TRP A 360 -17.89 -5.51 6.54
CA TRP A 360 -18.05 -4.86 7.83
C TRP A 360 -17.14 -3.64 7.99
N VAL A 361 -15.95 -3.68 7.44
CA VAL A 361 -15.02 -2.52 7.40
C VAL A 361 -15.66 -1.36 6.65
N ILE A 362 -16.19 -1.57 5.44
CA ILE A 362 -16.89 -0.52 4.65
C ILE A 362 -18.07 0.03 5.44
N TYR A 363 -18.91 -0.85 6.01
CA TYR A 363 -20.08 -0.45 6.80
C TYR A 363 -19.67 0.43 8.00
N THR A 364 -18.69 -0.03 8.79
CA THR A 364 -18.20 0.71 9.97
C THR A 364 -17.56 2.03 9.54
N PHE A 365 -16.72 2.03 8.50
CA PHE A 365 -16.10 3.26 8.01
C PHE A 365 -17.14 4.33 7.65
N ILE A 366 -18.23 3.94 7.00
CA ILE A 366 -19.28 4.89 6.59
C ILE A 366 -20.06 5.39 7.80
N LEU A 367 -20.44 4.53 8.74
CA LEU A 367 -21.42 4.86 9.77
C LEU A 367 -20.79 5.29 11.12
N ASP A 368 -19.58 4.83 11.44
CA ASP A 368 -18.93 5.21 12.71
C ASP A 368 -18.34 6.62 12.60
N SER A 369 -18.84 7.56 13.40
CA SER A 369 -18.35 8.94 13.42
C SER A 369 -16.91 9.08 13.95
N ASN A 370 -16.37 8.06 14.62
CA ASN A 370 -14.98 8.06 15.11
C ASN A 370 -13.99 7.57 14.05
N VAL A 371 -14.46 7.05 12.93
CA VAL A 371 -13.62 6.56 11.82
C VAL A 371 -13.88 7.40 10.58
N GLY A 372 -12.85 7.97 10.03
CA GLY A 372 -12.93 8.81 8.83
C GLY A 372 -11.60 8.85 8.11
N LEU A 373 -11.49 9.71 7.10
CA LEU A 373 -10.24 9.86 6.34
C LEU A 373 -9.08 10.41 7.21
N TRP A 374 -9.36 10.98 8.37
CA TRP A 374 -8.38 11.41 9.37
C TRP A 374 -7.63 10.24 10.04
N CYS A 375 -8.22 9.06 10.03
CA CYS A 375 -7.73 7.89 10.73
C CYS A 375 -6.55 7.24 9.99
N ARG A 376 -5.54 8.05 9.66
CA ARG A 376 -4.30 7.66 8.98
C ARG A 376 -3.10 8.23 9.73
N VAL A 377 -2.03 7.44 9.81
CA VAL A 377 -0.73 7.94 10.29
C VAL A 377 -0.09 8.82 9.24
N LYS A 378 0.42 9.98 9.66
CA LYS A 378 1.26 10.84 8.82
C LYS A 378 2.62 11.07 9.45
N ARG A 379 3.64 11.25 8.60
CA ARG A 379 5.01 11.66 8.92
C ARG A 379 5.40 12.87 8.11
N ALA A 380 6.11 13.81 8.73
CA ALA A 380 6.63 14.99 8.04
C ALA A 380 7.90 14.66 7.22
N GLU A 381 8.70 13.70 7.70
CA GLU A 381 10.02 13.38 7.19
C GLU A 381 10.21 11.86 7.04
N GLY A 382 11.20 11.49 6.26
CA GLY A 382 11.56 10.09 6.01
C GLY A 382 11.12 9.59 4.62
N GLY A 383 11.34 8.31 4.36
CA GLY A 383 10.92 7.65 3.13
C GLY A 383 11.86 7.85 1.94
N ARG A 384 11.53 7.18 0.81
CA ARG A 384 12.29 7.20 -0.45
C ARG A 384 11.36 7.09 -1.66
N ILE A 385 11.62 7.89 -2.68
CA ILE A 385 10.94 7.76 -3.98
C ILE A 385 11.56 6.60 -4.78
N VAL A 386 10.74 5.73 -5.33
CA VAL A 386 11.16 4.67 -6.24
C VAL A 386 11.01 5.13 -7.68
N GLY A 387 12.13 5.03 -8.45
CA GLY A 387 12.15 5.39 -9.88
C GLY A 387 12.41 6.86 -10.18
N GLY A 388 12.57 7.71 -9.14
CA GLY A 388 13.04 9.09 -9.29
C GLY A 388 14.52 9.21 -8.94
N GLY A 389 15.33 9.82 -9.82
CA GLY A 389 16.76 10.06 -9.63
C GLY A 389 17.08 11.22 -8.66
N GLY A 390 16.42 11.33 -7.51
CA GLY A 390 16.67 12.36 -6.52
C GLY A 390 16.49 11.87 -5.10
N ALA A 391 17.57 11.93 -4.29
CA ALA A 391 17.47 11.77 -2.86
C ALA A 391 16.84 13.04 -2.26
N VAL A 392 15.68 12.92 -1.65
CA VAL A 392 15.13 14.00 -0.82
C VAL A 392 15.49 13.67 0.63
N GLY A 393 16.37 14.51 1.21
CA GLY A 393 16.70 14.51 2.62
C GLY A 393 17.79 13.50 3.03
N SER A 394 18.92 14.02 3.44
CA SER A 394 20.00 13.29 4.12
C SER A 394 19.55 12.88 5.52
N GLY A 395 19.04 11.67 5.64
CA GLY A 395 18.74 11.07 6.93
C GLY A 395 19.06 9.59 6.91
N VAL A 396 20.18 9.25 7.50
CA VAL A 396 20.63 7.92 7.94
C VAL A 396 20.57 6.81 6.88
N ASP A 397 21.76 6.39 6.45
CA ASP A 397 22.01 5.17 5.69
C ASP A 397 21.49 3.92 6.44
N GLY A 398 20.22 3.66 6.30
CA GLY A 398 19.61 2.43 6.74
C GLY A 398 19.64 1.42 5.60
N GLY A 399 20.44 0.34 5.73
CA GLY A 399 20.63 -0.73 4.76
C GLY A 399 19.33 -1.26 4.15
N GLY A 400 18.88 -0.62 3.11
CA GLY A 400 17.86 -1.15 2.22
C GLY A 400 18.55 -2.11 1.27
N TRP A 401 17.97 -3.28 1.07
CA TRP A 401 18.42 -4.23 0.05
C TRP A 401 18.54 -3.52 -1.29
N LYS A 402 19.73 -3.53 -1.86
CA LYS A 402 19.90 -3.06 -3.23
C LYS A 402 19.07 -3.97 -4.15
N GLU A 403 18.44 -3.43 -5.18
CA GLU A 403 17.73 -4.23 -6.19
C GLU A 403 18.60 -5.37 -6.76
N SER A 404 19.94 -5.24 -6.69
CA SER A 404 20.92 -6.25 -7.06
C SER A 404 21.04 -7.41 -6.08
N GLU A 405 20.60 -7.30 -4.84
CA GLU A 405 20.71 -8.37 -3.82
C GLU A 405 19.49 -9.31 -3.79
N ILE A 406 18.42 -8.94 -4.50
CA ILE A 406 17.23 -9.80 -4.70
C ILE A 406 17.39 -10.68 -5.95
N GLN A 407 18.46 -10.53 -6.72
CA GLN A 407 18.67 -11.24 -8.00
C GLN A 407 19.66 -12.40 -7.91
N ASN A 408 20.19 -12.76 -6.72
CA ASN A 408 21.04 -13.94 -6.53
C ASN A 408 20.36 -15.00 -5.67
#